data_d783b7d117c42a713511c7c9e4f49728
#
_entry.id   d783b7d117c42a713511c7c9e4f49728
#
_cell.length_a   1.000
_cell.length_b   1.000
_cell.length_c   1.000
_cell.angle_alpha   90.00
_cell.angle_beta   90.00
_cell.angle_gamma   90.00
#
_symmetry.space_group_name_H-M   'P 1'
#
loop_
_entity.id
_entity.type
_entity.pdbx_description
1 polymer ?
#
loop_
_entity_poly.entity_id
_entity_poly.type
_entity_poly.pdbx_seq_one_letter_code
_entity_poly.pdbx_strand_id
1 'polypeptide(L)'
;INEGIKDIRIIYLSLDGRDPSENSLGRLKKDLNINKILAISSYKIDILRWIEECIKSCALHATLRETLCQYQKLIAELTGMTINKEEYLEIIDLLAENDNIIQAHKIASNWNHVKWHTEWDFWVDFENIIEKEYKTLEIQKYSSDLLTKVIHYTRNRNPLYGIMFEIAKKENCSYCILLERSFGDLYYGLTILDTNYNRELSDEKRFDKLAEKIGEISEWKREKFWIGGNFLEPKINFEIFGDEETLKI
;
A
#
# COMPACT_ATOMS: atom_id res chain seq x y z
N ILE A 1 -19.20 -5.70 36.98
CA ILE A 1 -20.42 -5.59 36.15
C ILE A 1 -21.53 -5.33 37.11
N ASN A 2 -22.16 -4.15 37.01
CA ASN A 2 -23.24 -3.75 37.90
C ASN A 2 -24.45 -4.67 37.70
N GLU A 3 -25.04 -5.11 38.81
CA GLU A 3 -26.18 -6.04 38.89
C GLU A 3 -27.51 -5.59 38.21
N GLY A 4 -27.46 -4.62 37.30
CA GLY A 4 -28.66 -4.04 36.66
C GLY A 4 -28.80 -4.28 35.14
N ILE A 5 -27.75 -4.75 34.44
CA ILE A 5 -27.81 -4.87 32.98
C ILE A 5 -28.08 -6.34 32.59
N LYS A 6 -29.32 -6.61 32.22
CA LYS A 6 -29.77 -7.99 31.91
C LYS A 6 -29.51 -8.45 30.47
N ASP A 7 -29.31 -7.53 29.50
CA ASP A 7 -29.05 -7.85 28.10
C ASP A 7 -27.88 -7.00 27.57
N ILE A 8 -26.70 -7.61 27.52
CA ILE A 8 -25.52 -7.01 26.87
C ILE A 8 -25.44 -7.60 25.47
N ARG A 9 -25.40 -6.73 24.45
CA ARG A 9 -25.04 -7.09 23.08
C ARG A 9 -23.75 -6.38 22.71
N ILE A 10 -22.81 -7.11 22.14
CA ILE A 10 -21.53 -6.58 21.66
C ILE A 10 -21.57 -6.67 20.14
N ILE A 11 -21.31 -5.57 19.47
CA ILE A 11 -21.15 -5.54 18.02
C ILE A 11 -19.66 -5.32 17.74
N TYR A 12 -19.04 -6.27 17.05
CA TYR A 12 -17.72 -6.12 16.50
C TYR A 12 -17.84 -5.67 15.05
N LEU A 13 -17.46 -4.42 14.79
CA LEU A 13 -17.53 -3.82 13.46
C LEU A 13 -16.12 -3.80 12.84
N SER A 14 -15.95 -4.46 11.73
CA SER A 14 -14.71 -4.49 10.96
C SER A 14 -14.91 -3.96 9.54
N LEU A 15 -13.83 -3.70 8.83
CA LEU A 15 -13.92 -3.18 7.46
C LEU A 15 -14.57 -4.20 6.51
N ASP A 16 -14.21 -5.46 6.61
CA ASP A 16 -14.51 -6.55 5.68
C ASP A 16 -15.30 -7.73 6.27
N GLY A 17 -15.66 -7.67 7.54
CA GLY A 17 -16.40 -8.73 8.23
C GLY A 17 -15.54 -9.83 8.84
N ARG A 18 -14.22 -9.62 8.94
CA ARG A 18 -13.33 -10.57 9.62
C ARG A 18 -13.70 -10.74 11.07
N ASP A 19 -13.54 -11.96 11.55
CA ASP A 19 -13.70 -12.30 12.97
C ASP A 19 -12.67 -11.52 13.83
N PRO A 20 -13.05 -11.12 15.06
CA PRO A 20 -12.13 -10.52 15.99
C PRO A 20 -11.02 -11.52 16.35
N SER A 21 -9.78 -11.02 16.45
CA SER A 21 -8.67 -11.83 16.89
C SER A 21 -8.85 -12.28 18.34
N GLU A 22 -8.16 -13.36 18.75
CA GLU A 22 -8.18 -13.82 20.14
C GLU A 22 -7.74 -12.73 21.11
N ASN A 23 -6.78 -11.90 20.70
CA ASN A 23 -6.31 -10.77 21.51
C ASN A 23 -7.38 -9.66 21.63
N SER A 24 -8.17 -9.43 20.59
CA SER A 24 -9.28 -8.46 20.61
C SER A 24 -10.40 -8.88 21.54
N LEU A 25 -10.64 -10.19 21.67
CA LEU A 25 -11.66 -10.73 22.58
C LEU A 25 -11.18 -10.72 24.04
N GLY A 26 -9.86 -10.82 24.28
CA GLY A 26 -9.25 -10.72 25.59
C GLY A 26 -9.94 -11.60 26.65
N ARG A 27 -10.29 -10.98 27.80
CA ARG A 27 -10.98 -11.66 28.90
C ARG A 27 -12.42 -12.03 28.60
N LEU A 28 -13.09 -11.36 27.66
CA LEU A 28 -14.49 -11.61 27.32
C LEU A 28 -14.74 -13.05 26.85
N LYS A 29 -13.74 -13.68 26.22
CA LYS A 29 -13.82 -15.07 25.75
C LYS A 29 -13.97 -16.08 26.90
N LYS A 30 -13.45 -15.74 28.09
CA LYS A 30 -13.45 -16.64 29.26
C LYS A 30 -14.69 -16.47 30.16
N ASP A 31 -15.20 -15.24 30.23
CA ASP A 31 -16.17 -14.87 31.28
C ASP A 31 -17.62 -14.85 30.78
N LEU A 32 -17.83 -14.84 29.45
CA LEU A 32 -19.15 -14.74 28.85
C LEU A 32 -19.32 -15.80 27.75
N ASN A 33 -20.55 -16.27 27.59
CA ASN A 33 -20.90 -17.10 26.43
C ASN A 33 -20.95 -16.18 25.19
N ILE A 34 -19.74 -15.75 24.74
CA ILE A 34 -19.56 -14.65 23.78
C ILE A 34 -20.30 -14.86 22.48
N ASN A 35 -20.45 -16.11 22.05
CA ASN A 35 -21.15 -16.47 20.82
C ASN A 35 -22.66 -16.13 20.85
N LYS A 36 -23.23 -15.91 22.04
CA LYS A 36 -24.63 -15.51 22.18
C LYS A 36 -24.84 -14.00 22.20
N ILE A 37 -23.80 -13.25 22.53
CA ILE A 37 -23.88 -11.80 22.72
C ILE A 37 -23.08 -11.01 21.68
N LEU A 38 -22.16 -11.65 20.95
CA LEU A 38 -21.33 -11.02 19.93
C LEU A 38 -22.00 -11.13 18.56
N ALA A 39 -22.28 -9.99 17.97
CA ALA A 39 -22.64 -9.87 16.57
C ALA A 39 -21.44 -9.31 15.79
N ILE A 40 -21.12 -9.93 14.65
CA ILE A 40 -20.08 -9.44 13.75
C ILE A 40 -20.78 -8.70 12.62
N SER A 41 -20.33 -7.49 12.35
CA SER A 41 -20.83 -6.64 11.27
C SER A 41 -19.66 -6.04 10.51
N SER A 42 -19.90 -5.67 9.25
CA SER A 42 -18.87 -5.10 8.37
C SER A 42 -19.33 -3.78 7.74
N TYR A 43 -18.37 -2.90 7.49
CA TYR A 43 -18.61 -1.75 6.62
C TYR A 43 -18.95 -2.19 5.20
N LYS A 44 -18.28 -3.21 4.69
CA LYS A 44 -18.41 -3.73 3.33
C LYS A 44 -19.80 -4.21 2.97
N ILE A 45 -20.51 -4.83 3.89
CA ILE A 45 -21.82 -5.44 3.63
C ILE A 45 -22.92 -4.74 4.43
N ASP A 46 -22.78 -4.71 5.75
CA ASP A 46 -23.88 -4.31 6.63
C ASP A 46 -24.10 -2.81 6.63
N ILE A 47 -23.01 -2.04 6.76
CA ILE A 47 -23.11 -0.57 6.79
C ILE A 47 -23.46 -0.02 5.41
N LEU A 48 -22.89 -0.55 4.31
CA LEU A 48 -23.25 -0.13 2.96
C LEU A 48 -24.74 -0.37 2.69
N ARG A 49 -25.26 -1.55 3.03
CA ARG A 49 -26.69 -1.85 2.89
C ARG A 49 -27.56 -0.90 3.70
N TRP A 50 -27.17 -0.63 4.93
CA TRP A 50 -27.91 0.30 5.80
C TRP A 50 -27.91 1.73 5.22
N ILE A 51 -26.79 2.21 4.68
CA ILE A 51 -26.70 3.52 4.04
C ILE A 51 -27.59 3.58 2.80
N GLU A 52 -27.65 2.52 1.99
CA GLU A 52 -28.56 2.44 0.84
C GLU A 52 -30.03 2.64 1.24
N GLU A 53 -30.47 1.99 2.31
CA GLU A 53 -31.82 2.17 2.83
C GLU A 53 -32.04 3.59 3.40
N CYS A 54 -31.04 4.17 4.05
CA CYS A 54 -31.09 5.55 4.50
C CYS A 54 -31.20 6.53 3.32
N ILE A 55 -30.46 6.33 2.23
CA ILE A 55 -30.53 7.16 1.00
C ILE A 55 -31.94 7.11 0.41
N LYS A 56 -32.55 5.93 0.32
CA LYS A 56 -33.94 5.77 -0.16
C LYS A 56 -34.93 6.52 0.76
N SER A 57 -34.76 6.38 2.06
CA SER A 57 -35.62 7.04 3.04
C SER A 57 -35.49 8.57 3.05
N CYS A 58 -34.33 9.09 2.67
CA CYS A 58 -34.02 10.52 2.62
C CYS A 58 -34.23 11.13 1.22
N ALA A 59 -34.99 10.49 0.33
CA ALA A 59 -35.16 10.92 -1.06
C ALA A 59 -35.59 12.38 -1.21
N LEU A 60 -36.40 12.90 -0.29
CA LEU A 60 -36.91 14.28 -0.29
C LEU A 60 -35.98 15.30 0.42
N HIS A 61 -34.90 14.83 1.07
CA HIS A 61 -33.97 15.68 1.80
C HIS A 61 -32.62 15.74 1.06
N ALA A 62 -32.53 16.60 0.05
CA ALA A 62 -31.41 16.64 -0.90
C ALA A 62 -30.03 16.71 -0.21
N THR A 63 -29.84 17.59 0.78
CA THR A 63 -28.55 17.74 1.46
C THR A 63 -28.15 16.48 2.23
N LEU A 64 -29.10 15.87 2.96
CA LEU A 64 -28.83 14.65 3.72
C LEU A 64 -28.55 13.46 2.77
N ARG A 65 -29.32 13.35 1.72
CA ARG A 65 -29.10 12.33 0.68
C ARG A 65 -27.71 12.46 0.07
N GLU A 66 -27.29 13.65 -0.32
CA GLU A 66 -25.97 13.88 -0.90
C GLU A 66 -24.85 13.51 0.06
N THR A 67 -24.97 13.88 1.35
CA THR A 67 -24.01 13.49 2.39
C THR A 67 -23.90 11.97 2.52
N LEU A 68 -25.04 11.27 2.51
CA LEU A 68 -25.07 9.81 2.59
C LEU A 68 -24.46 9.16 1.34
N CYS A 69 -24.69 9.72 0.15
CA CYS A 69 -24.06 9.27 -1.09
C CYS A 69 -22.53 9.42 -1.06
N GLN A 70 -22.03 10.56 -0.54
CA GLN A 70 -20.58 10.76 -0.37
C GLN A 70 -20.00 9.77 0.64
N TYR A 71 -20.70 9.52 1.74
CA TYR A 71 -20.25 8.54 2.73
C TYR A 71 -20.27 7.11 2.18
N GLN A 72 -21.28 6.76 1.38
CA GLN A 72 -21.34 5.49 0.66
C GLN A 72 -20.12 5.29 -0.26
N LYS A 73 -19.77 6.32 -1.03
CA LYS A 73 -18.59 6.29 -1.91
C LYS A 73 -17.30 6.05 -1.11
N LEU A 74 -17.12 6.80 -0.03
CA LEU A 74 -15.95 6.65 0.83
C LEU A 74 -15.83 5.22 1.39
N ILE A 75 -16.93 4.63 1.87
CA ILE A 75 -16.90 3.26 2.39
C ILE A 75 -16.60 2.27 1.27
N ALA A 76 -17.18 2.45 0.08
CA ALA A 76 -16.91 1.57 -1.05
C ALA A 76 -15.43 1.60 -1.46
N GLU A 77 -14.81 2.77 -1.51
CA GLU A 77 -13.37 2.93 -1.75
C GLU A 77 -12.53 2.23 -0.66
N LEU A 78 -12.83 2.50 0.62
CA LEU A 78 -12.09 1.91 1.75
C LEU A 78 -12.23 0.37 1.82
N THR A 79 -13.35 -0.17 1.35
CA THR A 79 -13.61 -1.61 1.37
C THR A 79 -13.24 -2.33 0.07
N GLY A 80 -12.71 -1.59 -0.92
CA GLY A 80 -12.40 -2.11 -2.25
C GLY A 80 -13.65 -2.58 -3.02
N MET A 81 -14.83 -2.06 -2.66
CA MET A 81 -16.07 -2.30 -3.40
C MET A 81 -16.20 -1.23 -4.48
N THR A 82 -16.15 -1.62 -5.73
CA THR A 82 -16.53 -0.73 -6.82
C THR A 82 -18.03 -0.42 -6.72
N ILE A 83 -18.39 0.86 -6.82
CA ILE A 83 -19.81 1.29 -6.77
C ILE A 83 -20.48 1.01 -8.12
N ASN A 84 -19.70 0.68 -9.14
CA ASN A 84 -20.20 0.37 -10.47
C ASN A 84 -20.87 -1.02 -10.46
N LYS A 85 -22.16 -1.01 -10.22
CA LYS A 85 -22.98 -2.22 -10.21
C LYS A 85 -22.97 -2.94 -11.56
N GLU A 86 -22.80 -2.22 -12.65
CA GLU A 86 -22.73 -2.76 -14.01
C GLU A 86 -21.42 -3.56 -14.17
N GLU A 87 -20.29 -2.97 -13.82
CA GLU A 87 -18.98 -3.63 -13.83
C GLU A 87 -18.94 -4.89 -12.93
N TYR A 88 -19.56 -4.80 -11.75
CA TYR A 88 -19.66 -5.96 -10.86
C TYR A 88 -20.49 -7.10 -11.47
N LEU A 89 -21.59 -6.79 -12.14
CA LEU A 89 -22.42 -7.79 -12.82
C LEU A 89 -21.69 -8.37 -14.03
N GLU A 90 -21.00 -7.55 -14.82
CA GLU A 90 -20.17 -7.99 -15.93
C GLU A 90 -19.08 -8.99 -15.47
N ILE A 91 -18.42 -8.71 -14.34
CA ILE A 91 -17.44 -9.64 -13.76
C ILE A 91 -18.11 -10.95 -13.34
N ILE A 92 -19.28 -10.90 -12.71
CA ILE A 92 -20.01 -12.12 -12.32
C ILE A 92 -20.39 -12.93 -13.55
N ASP A 93 -20.94 -12.29 -14.56
CA ASP A 93 -21.34 -12.96 -15.81
C ASP A 93 -20.11 -13.58 -16.50
N LEU A 94 -19.01 -12.85 -16.58
CA LEU A 94 -17.73 -13.37 -17.10
C LEU A 94 -17.24 -14.60 -16.31
N LEU A 95 -17.33 -14.57 -14.99
CA LEU A 95 -16.92 -15.68 -14.12
C LEU A 95 -17.84 -16.89 -14.22
N ALA A 96 -19.12 -16.67 -14.55
CA ALA A 96 -20.11 -17.74 -14.72
C ALA A 96 -19.97 -18.48 -16.06
N GLU A 97 -19.24 -17.90 -17.02
CA GLU A 97 -19.02 -18.51 -18.33
C GLU A 97 -17.95 -19.60 -18.28
N ASN A 98 -18.26 -20.78 -18.87
CA ASN A 98 -17.32 -21.90 -19.05
C ASN A 98 -16.54 -22.26 -17.76
N ASP A 99 -15.22 -22.48 -17.89
CA ASP A 99 -14.31 -22.83 -16.79
C ASP A 99 -13.71 -21.58 -16.11
N ASN A 100 -14.22 -20.37 -16.37
CA ASN A 100 -13.64 -19.13 -15.87
C ASN A 100 -13.62 -19.08 -14.34
N ILE A 101 -14.62 -19.63 -13.66
CA ILE A 101 -14.64 -19.70 -12.19
C ILE A 101 -13.48 -20.52 -11.63
N ILE A 102 -13.08 -21.59 -12.34
CA ILE A 102 -11.94 -22.43 -11.95
C ILE A 102 -10.63 -21.64 -12.13
N GLN A 103 -10.50 -20.91 -13.24
CA GLN A 103 -9.34 -20.08 -13.51
C GLN A 103 -9.26 -18.92 -12.50
N ALA A 104 -10.36 -18.25 -12.23
CA ALA A 104 -10.44 -17.19 -11.23
C ALA A 104 -10.04 -17.70 -9.84
N HIS A 105 -10.49 -18.90 -9.44
CA HIS A 105 -10.09 -19.52 -8.18
C HIS A 105 -8.58 -19.79 -8.14
N LYS A 106 -7.99 -20.31 -9.22
CA LYS A 106 -6.54 -20.52 -9.32
C LYS A 106 -5.77 -19.21 -9.21
N ILE A 107 -6.22 -18.16 -9.90
CA ILE A 107 -5.61 -16.82 -9.84
C ILE A 107 -5.71 -16.28 -8.41
N ALA A 108 -6.91 -16.28 -7.81
CA ALA A 108 -7.13 -15.78 -6.46
C ALA A 108 -6.28 -16.52 -5.41
N SER A 109 -6.17 -17.85 -5.53
CA SER A 109 -5.35 -18.68 -4.63
C SER A 109 -3.84 -18.40 -4.75
N ASN A 110 -3.39 -17.93 -5.92
CA ASN A 110 -1.99 -17.63 -6.20
C ASN A 110 -1.70 -16.13 -6.29
N TRP A 111 -2.67 -15.26 -6.00
CA TRP A 111 -2.55 -13.81 -6.20
C TRP A 111 -1.33 -13.20 -5.52
N ASN A 112 -1.00 -13.64 -4.30
CA ASN A 112 0.20 -13.18 -3.62
C ASN A 112 1.49 -13.61 -4.32
N HIS A 113 1.51 -14.77 -4.99
CA HIS A 113 2.65 -15.20 -5.79
C HIS A 113 2.80 -14.32 -7.04
N VAL A 114 1.70 -14.00 -7.71
CA VAL A 114 1.72 -13.08 -8.86
C VAL A 114 2.29 -11.73 -8.43
N LYS A 115 1.77 -11.16 -7.34
CA LYS A 115 2.23 -9.85 -6.84
C LYS A 115 3.74 -9.82 -6.57
N TRP A 116 4.26 -10.75 -5.77
CA TRP A 116 5.69 -10.69 -5.44
C TRP A 116 6.58 -11.02 -6.64
N HIS A 117 6.13 -11.87 -7.56
CA HIS A 117 6.86 -12.14 -8.81
C HIS A 117 6.97 -10.86 -9.65
N THR A 118 5.86 -10.20 -9.92
CA THR A 118 5.83 -8.95 -10.70
C THR A 118 6.70 -7.87 -10.07
N GLU A 119 6.61 -7.68 -8.75
CA GLU A 119 7.45 -6.72 -8.03
C GLU A 119 8.93 -7.12 -8.07
N TRP A 120 9.24 -8.42 -7.96
CA TRP A 120 10.60 -8.93 -8.05
C TRP A 120 11.20 -8.72 -9.43
N ASP A 121 10.47 -9.05 -10.48
CA ASP A 121 10.92 -8.89 -11.88
C ASP A 121 11.24 -7.41 -12.16
N PHE A 122 10.42 -6.48 -11.70
CA PHE A 122 10.72 -5.04 -11.78
C PHE A 122 12.08 -4.69 -11.15
N TRP A 123 12.37 -5.18 -9.95
CA TRP A 123 13.64 -4.87 -9.28
C TRP A 123 14.84 -5.51 -9.98
N VAL A 124 14.71 -6.74 -10.47
CA VAL A 124 15.75 -7.42 -11.25
C VAL A 124 16.03 -6.68 -12.55
N ASP A 125 15.01 -6.28 -13.27
CA ASP A 125 15.16 -5.55 -14.53
C ASP A 125 15.77 -4.17 -14.30
N PHE A 126 15.33 -3.47 -13.27
CA PHE A 126 15.90 -2.18 -12.88
C PHE A 126 17.39 -2.33 -12.53
N GLU A 127 17.77 -3.30 -11.71
CA GLU A 127 19.18 -3.57 -11.38
C GLU A 127 20.01 -3.87 -12.62
N ASN A 128 19.53 -4.75 -13.50
CA ASN A 128 20.20 -5.10 -14.76
C ASN A 128 20.41 -3.89 -15.69
N ILE A 129 19.48 -2.94 -15.69
CA ILE A 129 19.62 -1.70 -16.48
C ILE A 129 20.71 -0.81 -15.88
N ILE A 130 20.64 -0.59 -14.56
CA ILE A 130 21.56 0.30 -13.85
C ILE A 130 22.99 -0.24 -13.86
N GLU A 131 23.20 -1.53 -13.67
CA GLU A 131 24.53 -2.16 -13.63
C GLU A 131 25.33 -2.06 -14.93
N LYS A 132 24.67 -1.74 -16.03
CA LYS A 132 25.37 -1.48 -17.30
C LYS A 132 26.25 -0.23 -17.25
N GLU A 133 25.90 0.75 -16.43
CA GLU A 133 26.54 2.06 -16.37
C GLU A 133 27.06 2.44 -14.97
N TYR A 134 26.44 1.92 -13.93
CA TYR A 134 26.71 2.28 -12.54
C TYR A 134 26.94 1.04 -11.69
N LYS A 135 27.73 1.21 -10.64
CA LYS A 135 27.92 0.17 -9.63
C LYS A 135 26.77 0.20 -8.62
N THR A 136 26.03 -0.88 -8.53
CA THR A 136 25.06 -1.06 -7.44
C THR A 136 25.77 -1.29 -6.10
N LEU A 137 25.18 -0.79 -5.03
CA LEU A 137 25.68 -0.94 -3.68
C LEU A 137 24.76 -1.82 -2.88
N GLU A 138 25.26 -2.98 -2.46
CA GLU A 138 24.54 -3.84 -1.54
C GLU A 138 24.63 -3.26 -0.11
N ILE A 139 23.55 -2.65 0.35
CA ILE A 139 23.45 -2.06 1.68
C ILE A 139 22.40 -2.83 2.49
N GLN A 140 22.86 -3.43 3.60
CA GLN A 140 22.08 -4.34 4.44
C GLN A 140 20.68 -3.84 4.80
N LYS A 141 20.47 -2.55 4.88
CA LYS A 141 19.17 -1.96 5.21
C LYS A 141 18.19 -1.92 4.03
N TYR A 142 18.69 -1.78 2.80
CA TYR A 142 17.86 -1.51 1.61
C TYR A 142 17.85 -2.66 0.62
N SER A 143 18.99 -3.06 0.08
CA SER A 143 19.08 -4.04 -1.00
C SER A 143 19.42 -5.46 -0.56
N SER A 144 20.04 -5.65 0.62
CA SER A 144 20.27 -7.00 1.10
C SER A 144 18.94 -7.73 1.35
N ASP A 145 18.86 -8.99 0.98
CA ASP A 145 17.65 -9.80 1.07
C ASP A 145 16.43 -9.19 0.36
N LEU A 146 16.67 -8.56 -0.80
CA LEU A 146 15.64 -7.85 -1.56
C LEU A 146 14.42 -8.73 -1.83
N LEU A 147 14.61 -9.98 -2.24
CA LEU A 147 13.53 -10.93 -2.50
C LEU A 147 12.66 -11.16 -1.24
N THR A 148 13.26 -11.35 -0.08
CA THR A 148 12.52 -11.51 1.18
C THR A 148 11.72 -10.26 1.51
N LYS A 149 12.26 -9.07 1.26
CA LYS A 149 11.59 -7.79 1.50
C LYS A 149 10.42 -7.60 0.54
N VAL A 150 10.58 -7.94 -0.74
CA VAL A 150 9.49 -7.94 -1.74
C VAL A 150 8.36 -8.86 -1.31
N ILE A 151 8.67 -10.09 -0.89
CA ILE A 151 7.67 -11.03 -0.38
C ILE A 151 6.94 -10.46 0.85
N HIS A 152 7.65 -9.80 1.76
CA HIS A 152 7.04 -9.17 2.93
C HIS A 152 6.16 -7.98 2.55
N TYR A 153 6.58 -7.16 1.60
CA TYR A 153 5.80 -6.04 1.08
C TYR A 153 4.46 -6.51 0.52
N THR A 154 4.48 -7.50 -0.36
CA THR A 154 3.26 -8.02 -0.98
C THR A 154 2.30 -8.72 0.01
N ARG A 155 2.76 -8.98 1.24
CA ARG A 155 1.95 -9.45 2.37
C ARG A 155 1.54 -8.32 3.33
N ASN A 156 1.57 -7.08 2.89
CA ASN A 156 1.23 -5.87 3.68
C ASN A 156 2.08 -5.69 4.94
N ARG A 157 3.36 -6.05 4.90
CA ARG A 157 4.30 -5.83 6.00
C ARG A 157 5.20 -4.61 5.84
N ASN A 158 5.00 -3.84 4.79
CA ASN A 158 5.63 -2.54 4.47
C ASN A 158 7.11 -2.40 4.89
N PRO A 159 8.02 -3.28 4.51
CA PRO A 159 9.43 -3.05 4.71
C PRO A 159 9.90 -1.93 3.77
N LEU A 160 10.88 -1.13 4.20
CA LEU A 160 11.64 -0.28 3.30
C LEU A 160 12.66 -1.13 2.56
N TYR A 161 12.71 -1.05 1.24
CA TYR A 161 13.69 -1.74 0.41
C TYR A 161 13.87 -1.01 -0.92
N GLY A 162 14.98 -1.25 -1.58
CA GLY A 162 15.27 -0.59 -2.83
C GLY A 162 16.67 -0.89 -3.34
N ILE A 163 17.03 -0.26 -4.45
CA ILE A 163 18.35 -0.36 -5.07
C ILE A 163 19.04 0.99 -5.01
N MET A 164 20.27 0.97 -4.53
CA MET A 164 21.14 2.13 -4.45
C MET A 164 22.34 1.96 -5.38
N PHE A 165 22.68 2.98 -6.13
CA PHE A 165 23.85 2.96 -7.01
C PHE A 165 24.67 4.23 -6.87
N GLU A 166 26.00 4.06 -6.93
CA GLU A 166 26.97 5.15 -6.82
C GLU A 166 27.10 5.87 -8.16
N ILE A 167 26.87 7.18 -8.15
CA ILE A 167 27.06 8.04 -9.33
C ILE A 167 28.35 8.83 -9.30
N ALA A 168 28.88 9.10 -8.10
CA ALA A 168 30.15 9.80 -7.93
C ALA A 168 30.76 9.51 -6.55
N LYS A 169 32.07 9.67 -6.45
CA LYS A 169 32.81 9.60 -5.18
C LYS A 169 33.71 10.81 -5.02
N LYS A 170 33.61 11.49 -3.89
CA LYS A 170 34.41 12.68 -3.61
C LYS A 170 34.60 12.83 -2.10
N GLU A 171 35.84 13.20 -1.67
CA GLU A 171 36.15 13.55 -0.29
C GLU A 171 35.66 12.53 0.77
N ASN A 172 35.89 11.25 0.52
CA ASN A 172 35.45 10.15 1.36
C ASN A 172 33.92 9.99 1.47
N CYS A 173 33.17 10.61 0.57
CA CYS A 173 31.72 10.42 0.46
C CYS A 173 31.37 9.81 -0.88
N SER A 174 30.39 8.90 -0.88
CA SER A 174 29.73 8.36 -2.08
C SER A 174 28.41 9.08 -2.30
N TYR A 175 28.23 9.62 -3.49
CA TYR A 175 27.00 10.24 -3.93
C TYR A 175 26.18 9.17 -4.64
N CYS A 176 25.01 8.87 -4.11
CA CYS A 176 24.23 7.74 -4.57
C CYS A 176 22.81 8.16 -4.92
N ILE A 177 22.30 7.58 -6.00
CA ILE A 177 20.85 7.57 -6.24
C ILE A 177 20.29 6.30 -5.58
N LEU A 178 19.18 6.45 -4.88
CA LEU A 178 18.42 5.35 -4.32
C LEU A 178 17.00 5.40 -4.88
N LEU A 179 16.54 4.30 -5.45
CA LEU A 179 15.12 4.04 -5.68
C LEU A 179 14.64 3.14 -4.55
N GLU A 180 13.59 3.56 -3.85
CA GLU A 180 13.12 2.92 -2.62
C GLU A 180 11.61 2.72 -2.66
N ARG A 181 11.13 1.53 -2.30
CA ARG A 181 9.74 1.30 -1.97
C ARG A 181 9.47 1.85 -0.57
N SER A 182 8.65 2.88 -0.48
CA SER A 182 8.31 3.57 0.77
C SER A 182 6.80 3.65 0.93
N PHE A 183 6.25 2.93 1.92
CA PHE A 183 4.82 2.94 2.26
C PHE A 183 3.86 2.70 1.09
N GLY A 184 4.26 1.89 0.11
CA GLY A 184 3.44 1.56 -1.05
C GLY A 184 3.80 2.33 -2.32
N ASP A 185 4.50 3.45 -2.21
CA ASP A 185 4.94 4.26 -3.34
C ASP A 185 6.44 4.04 -3.63
N LEU A 186 6.89 4.40 -4.83
CA LEU A 186 8.31 4.46 -5.16
C LEU A 186 8.82 5.88 -4.92
N TYR A 187 9.84 6.00 -4.10
CA TYR A 187 10.58 7.23 -3.85
C TYR A 187 11.97 7.13 -4.44
N TYR A 188 12.45 8.16 -5.09
CA TYR A 188 13.80 8.21 -5.63
C TYR A 188 14.47 9.53 -5.29
N GLY A 189 15.80 9.49 -5.15
CA GLY A 189 16.51 10.70 -4.84
C GLY A 189 18.01 10.50 -4.64
N LEU A 190 18.69 11.64 -4.48
CA LEU A 190 20.10 11.70 -4.18
C LEU A 190 20.35 11.65 -2.68
N THR A 191 21.16 10.72 -2.25
CA THR A 191 21.67 10.59 -0.88
C THR A 191 23.19 10.55 -0.88
N ILE A 192 23.79 10.79 0.28
CA ILE A 192 25.23 10.75 0.46
C ILE A 192 25.57 9.73 1.53
N LEU A 193 26.55 8.89 1.24
CA LEU A 193 27.09 7.90 2.17
C LEU A 193 28.49 8.30 2.60
N ASP A 194 28.81 8.07 3.88
CA ASP A 194 30.18 8.13 4.38
C ASP A 194 31.00 6.89 3.97
N THR A 195 32.25 6.82 4.39
CA THR A 195 33.14 5.67 4.13
C THR A 195 32.68 4.35 4.73
N ASN A 196 31.79 4.40 5.71
CA ASN A 196 31.21 3.24 6.38
C ASN A 196 29.81 2.89 5.83
N TYR A 197 29.42 3.51 4.71
CA TYR A 197 28.10 3.39 4.10
C TYR A 197 26.93 3.87 4.99
N ASN A 198 27.20 4.74 5.97
CA ASN A 198 26.15 5.41 6.69
C ASN A 198 25.64 6.60 5.87
N ARG A 199 24.35 6.85 5.92
CA ARG A 199 23.75 8.02 5.28
C ARG A 199 24.14 9.29 6.03
N GLU A 200 24.79 10.20 5.32
CA GLU A 200 25.07 11.53 5.81
C GLU A 200 23.79 12.36 5.92
N LEU A 201 23.76 13.27 6.87
CA LEU A 201 22.63 14.17 7.02
C LEU A 201 22.64 15.23 5.91
N SER A 202 21.58 15.30 5.15
CA SER A 202 21.46 16.25 4.04
C SER A 202 21.24 17.69 4.50
N ASP A 203 20.88 17.90 5.76
CA ASP A 203 20.73 19.22 6.40
C ASP A 203 22.09 19.86 6.81
N GLU A 204 23.19 19.14 6.69
CA GLU A 204 24.52 19.72 6.91
C GLU A 204 24.84 20.82 5.90
N LYS A 205 25.37 21.93 6.41
CA LYS A 205 25.71 23.16 5.62
C LYS A 205 26.62 22.89 4.44
N ARG A 206 27.49 21.88 4.52
CA ARG A 206 28.42 21.54 3.42
C ARG A 206 27.69 21.11 2.15
N PHE A 207 26.42 20.68 2.24
CA PHE A 207 25.62 20.24 1.11
C PHE A 207 24.61 21.28 0.61
N ASP A 208 24.56 22.49 1.22
CA ASP A 208 23.60 23.54 0.86
C ASP A 208 23.66 23.90 -0.63
N LYS A 209 24.85 24.14 -1.14
CA LYS A 209 25.04 24.49 -2.55
C LYS A 209 24.65 23.40 -3.53
N LEU A 210 24.80 22.13 -3.13
CA LEU A 210 24.37 20.99 -3.95
C LEU A 210 22.86 20.87 -3.94
N ALA A 211 22.25 20.97 -2.77
CA ALA A 211 20.79 20.92 -2.63
C ALA A 211 20.09 22.06 -3.38
N GLU A 212 20.65 23.28 -3.31
CA GLU A 212 20.15 24.43 -4.04
C GLU A 212 20.17 24.19 -5.56
N LYS A 213 21.31 23.74 -6.10
CA LYS A 213 21.44 23.43 -7.53
C LYS A 213 20.48 22.32 -7.98
N ILE A 214 20.26 21.31 -7.15
CA ILE A 214 19.32 20.23 -7.47
C ILE A 214 17.89 20.76 -7.46
N GLY A 215 17.53 21.61 -6.49
CA GLY A 215 16.24 22.27 -6.44
C GLY A 215 15.96 23.19 -7.64
N GLU A 216 17.01 23.78 -8.25
CA GLU A 216 16.88 24.59 -9.46
C GLU A 216 16.62 23.76 -10.74
N ILE A 217 17.09 22.51 -10.78
CA ILE A 217 17.03 21.65 -11.95
C ILE A 217 15.78 20.75 -11.92
N SER A 218 15.31 20.43 -10.73
CA SER A 218 14.26 19.44 -10.51
C SER A 218 13.29 19.91 -9.43
N GLU A 219 12.10 19.33 -9.38
CA GLU A 219 11.15 19.52 -8.28
C GLU A 219 11.49 18.71 -7.02
N TRP A 220 12.73 18.25 -6.90
CA TRP A 220 13.17 17.43 -5.79
C TRP A 220 13.22 18.23 -4.48
N LYS A 221 12.67 17.64 -3.44
CA LYS A 221 12.62 18.25 -2.11
C LYS A 221 13.77 17.74 -1.25
N ARG A 222 14.42 18.66 -0.54
CA ARG A 222 15.43 18.32 0.47
C ARG A 222 14.77 17.76 1.72
N GLU A 223 15.32 16.66 2.24
CA GLU A 223 14.90 16.02 3.48
C GLU A 223 16.12 15.57 4.30
N LYS A 224 15.88 15.08 5.53
CA LYS A 224 16.94 14.74 6.49
C LYS A 224 18.06 13.84 5.94
N PHE A 225 17.72 12.89 5.08
CA PHE A 225 18.67 11.93 4.48
C PHE A 225 18.76 12.05 2.96
N TRP A 226 18.15 13.08 2.40
CA TRP A 226 18.04 13.29 0.97
C TRP A 226 18.50 14.70 0.61
N ILE A 227 19.49 14.80 -0.24
CA ILE A 227 19.88 16.10 -0.84
C ILE A 227 18.75 16.64 -1.70
N GLY A 228 18.05 15.75 -2.35
CA GLY A 228 16.81 15.98 -3.06
C GLY A 228 16.19 14.67 -3.46
N GLY A 229 14.87 14.62 -3.52
CA GLY A 229 14.13 13.46 -3.94
C GLY A 229 12.66 13.76 -4.15
N ASN A 230 11.96 12.80 -4.75
CA ASN A 230 10.54 12.90 -4.99
C ASN A 230 9.91 11.50 -5.12
N PHE A 231 8.60 11.43 -5.00
CA PHE A 231 7.86 10.22 -5.36
C PHE A 231 7.76 10.09 -6.87
N LEU A 232 7.78 8.86 -7.36
CA LEU A 232 7.55 8.58 -8.76
C LEU A 232 6.06 8.73 -9.08
N GLU A 233 5.76 9.53 -10.12
CA GLU A 233 4.41 9.72 -10.63
C GLU A 233 4.35 9.24 -12.10
N PRO A 234 3.30 8.54 -12.52
CA PRO A 234 2.18 8.05 -11.70
C PRO A 234 2.62 7.00 -10.68
N LYS A 235 1.84 6.81 -9.61
CA LYS A 235 2.13 5.80 -8.59
C LYS A 235 2.17 4.42 -9.22
N ILE A 236 3.33 3.77 -9.15
CA ILE A 236 3.50 2.43 -9.70
C ILE A 236 2.92 1.40 -8.74
N ASN A 237 1.81 0.80 -9.13
CA ASN A 237 1.14 -0.33 -8.47
C ASN A 237 1.08 -1.55 -9.41
N PHE A 238 0.49 -2.65 -8.95
CA PHE A 238 0.39 -3.88 -9.76
C PHE A 238 -0.46 -3.76 -11.02
N GLU A 239 -1.37 -2.80 -11.07
CA GLU A 239 -2.20 -2.55 -12.26
C GLU A 239 -1.34 -1.93 -13.37
N ILE A 240 -0.46 -1.01 -13.02
CA ILE A 240 0.49 -0.38 -13.95
C ILE A 240 1.52 -1.38 -14.47
N PHE A 241 2.01 -2.31 -13.64
CA PHE A 241 2.94 -3.35 -14.10
C PHE A 241 2.35 -4.26 -15.19
N GLY A 242 1.04 -4.37 -15.30
CA GLY A 242 0.35 -5.09 -16.37
C GLY A 242 0.14 -4.27 -17.65
N ASP A 243 0.42 -2.98 -17.64
CA ASP A 243 0.24 -2.07 -18.77
C ASP A 243 1.58 -1.75 -19.44
N GLU A 244 1.89 -2.48 -20.52
CA GLU A 244 3.12 -2.29 -21.29
C GLU A 244 3.25 -0.87 -21.90
N GLU A 245 2.15 -0.15 -22.11
CA GLU A 245 2.20 1.21 -22.66
C GLU A 245 2.64 2.22 -21.59
N THR A 246 2.20 2.05 -20.36
CA THR A 246 2.57 2.93 -19.24
C THR A 246 4.02 2.73 -18.78
N LEU A 247 4.59 1.55 -18.98
CA LEU A 247 6.00 1.26 -18.64
C LEU A 247 7.02 1.67 -19.71
N LYS A 248 6.56 2.14 -20.88
CA LYS A 248 7.42 2.69 -21.95
C LYS A 248 7.72 4.17 -21.72
N ILE A 249 8.17 4.52 -20.52
CA ILE A 249 8.66 5.87 -20.20
C ILE A 249 10.15 6.00 -20.49
#